data_f1b6a706a5267dcd4ea469770da40f29
#
_entry.id   f1b6a706a5267dcd4ea469770da40f29
#
_cell.length_a   1.000
_cell.length_b   1.000
_cell.length_c   1.000
_cell.angle_alpha   90.00
_cell.angle_beta   90.00
_cell.angle_gamma   90.00
#
_symmetry.space_group_name_H-M   'P 1'
#
loop_
_entity.id
_entity.type
_entity.pdbx_description
1 polymer ?
#
loop_
_entity_poly.entity_id
_entity_poly.type
_entity_poly.pdbx_seq_one_letter_code
_entity_poly.pdbx_strand_id
1 'polypeptide(L)'
;PAGRPGCIRCRTRLFASEAGISLREIDPADPVWQSRIDLHHERKGVLPPKGDPSEYSRAFEALYPTADDRRLFIRNQVSKGSPSLGHKVLGSLLGARKTPCVFTTNFDSLVESAATIASQLLPANERGTPTLAAIDNAARAETCLRESEWPLIVKLHGDYQSVELKNTDQEL
;
A
#
# COMPACT_ATOMS: atom_id res chain seq x y z
N PRO A 1 0.99 1.38 21.21
CA PRO A 1 1.43 1.41 19.83
C PRO A 1 1.43 2.87 19.39
N ALA A 2 2.62 3.45 19.28
CA ALA A 2 2.80 4.82 18.85
C ALA A 2 2.17 4.96 17.47
N GLY A 3 1.24 5.89 17.30
CA GLY A 3 0.63 6.21 16.03
C GLY A 3 1.71 6.39 14.97
N ARG A 4 1.51 5.83 13.80
CA ARG A 4 2.41 6.06 12.67
C ARG A 4 2.49 7.57 12.49
N PRO A 5 3.67 8.19 12.45
CA PRO A 5 3.77 9.62 12.18
C PRO A 5 3.02 9.87 10.88
N GLY A 6 2.03 10.78 10.93
CA GLY A 6 1.27 11.19 9.76
C GLY A 6 2.23 11.40 8.60
N CYS A 7 1.86 10.96 7.40
CA CYS A 7 2.80 10.87 6.30
C CYS A 7 3.38 12.27 5.97
N ILE A 8 4.52 12.58 6.56
CA ILE A 8 5.28 13.83 6.29
C ILE A 8 5.30 14.15 4.79
N ARG A 9 5.45 13.11 3.95
CA ARG A 9 5.45 13.26 2.49
C ARG A 9 4.12 13.78 1.94
N CYS A 10 2.98 13.33 2.49
CA CYS A 10 1.67 13.80 2.02
C CYS A 10 1.42 15.23 2.47
N ARG A 11 1.74 15.60 3.72
CA ARG A 11 1.67 16.99 4.20
C ARG A 11 2.53 17.93 3.36
N THR A 12 3.78 17.56 3.12
CA THR A 12 4.72 18.35 2.31
C THR A 12 4.22 18.54 0.88
N ARG A 13 3.67 17.50 0.26
CA ARG A 13 3.12 17.57 -1.09
C ARG A 13 1.88 18.45 -1.17
N LEU A 14 0.99 18.34 -0.20
CA LEU A 14 -0.21 19.17 -0.14
C LEU A 14 0.18 20.64 0.04
N PHE A 15 1.08 20.92 0.99
CA PHE A 15 1.65 22.26 1.18
C PHE A 15 2.27 22.81 -0.11
N ALA A 16 3.13 22.05 -0.77
CA ALA A 16 3.80 22.45 -2.00
C ALA A 16 2.80 22.80 -3.11
N SER A 17 1.79 21.94 -3.29
CA SER A 17 0.71 22.15 -4.27
C SER A 17 -0.09 23.42 -3.98
N GLU A 18 -0.47 23.64 -2.72
CA GLU A 18 -1.29 24.79 -2.30
C GLU A 18 -0.50 26.11 -2.28
N ALA A 19 0.79 26.06 -1.95
CA ALA A 19 1.67 27.22 -1.89
C ALA A 19 2.34 27.56 -3.25
N GLY A 20 2.15 26.72 -4.27
CA GLY A 20 2.81 26.89 -5.58
C GLY A 20 4.34 26.75 -5.52
N ILE A 21 4.86 25.98 -4.59
CA ILE A 21 6.30 25.77 -4.36
C ILE A 21 6.73 24.43 -4.93
N SER A 22 7.89 24.37 -5.59
CA SER A 22 8.43 23.10 -6.05
C SER A 22 8.83 22.19 -4.89
N LEU A 23 8.45 20.91 -4.94
CA LEU A 23 8.89 19.91 -3.97
C LEU A 23 10.41 19.80 -3.84
N ARG A 24 11.17 20.17 -4.86
CA ARG A 24 12.64 20.15 -4.84
C ARG A 24 13.24 21.24 -3.97
N GLU A 25 12.48 22.29 -3.68
CA GLU A 25 12.89 23.42 -2.84
C GLU A 25 12.62 23.16 -1.36
N ILE A 26 11.86 22.12 -1.04
CA ILE A 26 11.44 21.80 0.32
C ILE A 26 12.30 20.64 0.84
N ASP A 27 13.11 20.92 1.85
CA ASP A 27 13.73 19.86 2.65
C ASP A 27 12.79 19.45 3.79
N PRO A 28 12.16 18.28 3.72
CA PRO A 28 11.24 17.84 4.77
C PRO A 28 11.91 17.50 6.09
N ALA A 29 13.25 17.44 6.13
CA ALA A 29 14.02 17.21 7.35
C ALA A 29 14.40 18.55 8.04
N ASP A 30 14.35 19.69 7.34
CA ASP A 30 14.63 21.00 7.88
C ASP A 30 13.52 21.45 8.85
N PRO A 31 13.82 21.77 10.13
CA PRO A 31 12.87 22.25 11.10
C PRO A 31 12.11 23.52 10.67
N VAL A 32 12.73 24.40 9.90
CA VAL A 32 12.10 25.62 9.39
C VAL A 32 10.98 25.26 8.41
N TRP A 33 11.25 24.33 7.48
CA TRP A 33 10.22 23.85 6.56
C TRP A 33 9.13 23.10 7.30
N GLN A 34 9.46 22.26 8.29
CA GLN A 34 8.45 21.57 9.10
C GLN A 34 7.52 22.57 9.79
N SER A 35 8.06 23.59 10.44
CA SER A 35 7.26 24.63 11.11
C SER A 35 6.36 25.38 10.12
N ARG A 36 6.85 25.72 8.94
CA ARG A 36 6.05 26.39 7.89
C ARG A 36 4.90 25.51 7.40
N ILE A 37 5.16 24.23 7.17
CA ILE A 37 4.18 23.23 6.73
C ILE A 37 3.10 23.06 7.81
N ASP A 38 3.51 22.87 9.07
CA ASP A 38 2.58 22.69 10.18
C ASP A 38 1.68 23.93 10.36
N LEU A 39 2.27 25.13 10.40
CA LEU A 39 1.51 26.37 10.51
C LEU A 39 0.54 26.62 9.34
N HIS A 40 0.93 26.25 8.13
CA HIS A 40 0.06 26.36 6.96
C HIS A 40 -1.19 25.46 7.12
N HIS A 41 -1.00 24.20 7.49
CA HIS A 41 -2.12 23.27 7.67
C HIS A 41 -3.00 23.62 8.87
N GLU A 42 -2.41 24.11 9.96
CA GLU A 42 -3.17 24.62 11.11
C GLU A 42 -4.08 25.80 10.72
N ARG A 43 -3.54 26.75 9.96
CA ARG A 43 -4.32 27.93 9.48
C ARG A 43 -5.42 27.55 8.51
N LYS A 44 -5.17 26.57 7.66
CA LYS A 44 -6.16 26.11 6.67
C LYS A 44 -7.25 25.24 7.29
N GLY A 45 -6.96 24.50 8.36
CA GLY A 45 -7.90 23.61 9.03
C GLY A 45 -8.37 22.42 8.16
N VAL A 46 -7.67 22.12 7.07
CA VAL A 46 -8.04 21.03 6.14
C VAL A 46 -7.60 19.67 6.68
N LEU A 47 -6.46 19.64 7.36
CA LEU A 47 -5.93 18.44 7.97
C LEU A 47 -6.20 18.39 9.47
N PRO A 48 -6.42 17.21 10.04
CA PRO A 48 -6.49 17.04 11.48
C PRO A 48 -5.14 17.39 12.15
N PRO A 49 -5.09 17.52 13.48
CA PRO A 49 -3.86 17.74 14.21
C PRO A 49 -2.79 16.70 13.86
N LYS A 50 -1.52 17.12 13.91
CA LYS A 50 -0.38 16.25 13.62
C LYS A 50 -0.37 15.03 14.56
N GLY A 51 -0.27 13.84 13.96
CA GLY A 51 -0.28 12.56 14.69
C GLY A 51 -1.67 11.97 14.89
N ASP A 52 -2.73 12.61 14.42
CA ASP A 52 -4.05 12.03 14.36
C ASP A 52 -4.06 10.79 13.44
N PRO A 53 -4.71 9.69 13.81
CA PRO A 53 -4.79 8.48 12.99
C PRO A 53 -5.33 8.72 11.57
N SER A 54 -6.26 9.66 11.40
CA SER A 54 -6.87 10.00 10.11
C SER A 54 -6.04 10.96 9.26
N GLU A 55 -4.94 11.48 9.78
CA GLU A 55 -4.13 12.50 9.10
C GLU A 55 -3.63 12.04 7.71
N TYR A 56 -3.18 10.79 7.61
CA TYR A 56 -2.73 10.22 6.34
C TYR A 56 -3.87 10.16 5.31
N SER A 57 -5.01 9.62 5.71
CA SER A 57 -6.19 9.46 4.87
C SER A 57 -6.65 10.82 4.34
N ARG A 58 -6.81 11.80 5.23
CA ARG A 58 -7.23 13.16 4.87
C ARG A 58 -6.25 13.87 3.94
N ALA A 59 -4.95 13.79 4.21
CA ALA A 59 -3.93 14.37 3.34
C ALA A 59 -3.90 13.69 1.96
N PHE A 60 -4.13 12.39 1.91
CA PHE A 60 -4.16 11.64 0.67
C PHE A 60 -5.40 11.97 -0.16
N GLU A 61 -6.58 12.06 0.45
CA GLU A 61 -7.81 12.50 -0.20
C GLU A 61 -7.73 13.94 -0.73
N ALA A 62 -7.11 14.85 0.04
CA ALA A 62 -6.91 16.23 -0.40
C ALA A 62 -5.96 16.34 -1.61
N LEU A 63 -4.94 15.47 -1.69
CA LEU A 63 -4.02 15.42 -2.83
C LEU A 63 -4.61 14.73 -4.06
N TYR A 64 -5.42 13.72 -3.84
CA TYR A 64 -6.00 12.86 -4.88
C TYR A 64 -7.51 12.73 -4.64
N PRO A 65 -8.30 13.75 -5.04
CA PRO A 65 -9.72 13.84 -4.68
C PRO A 65 -10.57 12.71 -5.23
N THR A 66 -10.25 12.20 -6.42
CA THR A 66 -11.00 11.11 -7.03
C THR A 66 -10.39 9.74 -6.72
N ALA A 67 -11.21 8.70 -6.70
CA ALA A 67 -10.74 7.32 -6.56
C ALA A 67 -9.76 6.92 -7.68
N ASP A 68 -9.98 7.44 -8.89
CA ASP A 68 -9.11 7.18 -10.03
C ASP A 68 -7.73 7.83 -9.87
N ASP A 69 -7.65 9.07 -9.35
CA ASP A 69 -6.39 9.73 -9.06
C ASP A 69 -5.59 8.97 -7.99
N ARG A 70 -6.28 8.50 -6.94
CA ARG A 70 -5.67 7.69 -5.88
C ARG A 70 -5.12 6.38 -6.43
N ARG A 71 -5.92 5.69 -7.25
CA ARG A 71 -5.52 4.45 -7.91
C ARG A 71 -4.32 4.65 -8.83
N LEU A 72 -4.35 5.69 -9.66
CA LEU A 72 -3.25 6.02 -10.58
C LEU A 72 -1.96 6.32 -9.82
N PHE A 73 -2.05 7.07 -8.71
CA PHE A 73 -0.89 7.34 -7.86
C PHE A 73 -0.31 6.04 -7.28
N ILE A 74 -1.14 5.19 -6.68
CA ILE A 74 -0.70 3.92 -6.09
C ILE A 74 -0.06 3.04 -7.17
N ARG A 75 -0.73 2.87 -8.31
CA ARG A 75 -0.20 2.11 -9.45
C ARG A 75 1.18 2.59 -9.89
N ASN A 76 1.38 3.91 -10.01
CA ASN A 76 2.66 4.50 -10.39
C ASN A 76 3.75 4.31 -9.33
N GLN A 77 3.40 4.16 -8.06
CA GLN A 77 4.38 3.87 -7.01
C GLN A 77 4.75 2.39 -6.99
N VAL A 78 3.77 1.48 -7.05
CA VAL A 78 4.02 0.04 -6.93
C VAL A 78 4.65 -0.56 -8.17
N SER A 79 4.37 -0.03 -9.36
CA SER A 79 4.95 -0.52 -10.63
C SER A 79 6.48 -0.36 -10.73
N LYS A 80 7.07 0.46 -9.90
CA LYS A 80 8.53 0.71 -9.84
C LYS A 80 9.25 -0.19 -8.84
N GLY A 81 8.50 -0.96 -8.07
CA GLY A 81 9.04 -1.84 -7.03
C GLY A 81 9.71 -3.09 -7.59
N SER A 82 10.70 -3.58 -6.87
CA SER A 82 11.28 -4.91 -7.09
C SER A 82 11.24 -5.70 -5.78
N PRO A 83 11.11 -7.04 -5.84
CA PRO A 83 11.07 -7.86 -4.64
C PRO A 83 12.32 -7.70 -3.77
N SER A 84 12.14 -7.23 -2.54
CA SER A 84 13.19 -7.21 -1.51
C SER A 84 13.52 -8.62 -1.04
N LEU A 85 14.56 -8.78 -0.22
CA LEU A 85 14.90 -10.06 0.38
C LEU A 85 13.70 -10.68 1.13
N GLY A 86 12.96 -9.88 1.90
CA GLY A 86 11.77 -10.36 2.61
C GLY A 86 10.69 -10.90 1.67
N HIS A 87 10.42 -10.22 0.54
CA HIS A 87 9.49 -10.71 -0.47
C HIS A 87 9.98 -12.03 -1.10
N LYS A 88 11.29 -12.15 -1.37
CA LYS A 88 11.88 -13.37 -1.95
C LYS A 88 11.78 -14.55 -0.99
N VAL A 89 12.08 -14.34 0.31
CA VAL A 89 11.93 -15.37 1.34
C VAL A 89 10.48 -15.84 1.44
N LEU A 90 9.54 -14.89 1.59
CA LEU A 90 8.12 -15.22 1.69
C LEU A 90 7.60 -15.90 0.41
N GLY A 91 7.97 -15.38 -0.75
CA GLY A 91 7.63 -15.97 -2.04
C GLY A 91 8.19 -17.40 -2.20
N SER A 92 9.41 -17.66 -1.71
CA SER A 92 9.98 -19.00 -1.72
C SER A 92 9.21 -19.98 -0.83
N LEU A 93 8.77 -19.53 0.35
CA LEU A 93 7.96 -20.36 1.24
C LEU A 93 6.59 -20.69 0.63
N LEU A 94 5.96 -19.72 -0.04
CA LEU A 94 4.70 -19.92 -0.76
C LEU A 94 4.91 -20.85 -1.96
N GLY A 95 5.91 -20.56 -2.81
CA GLY A 95 6.22 -21.36 -3.99
C GLY A 95 6.56 -22.83 -3.67
N ALA A 96 7.17 -23.08 -2.52
CA ALA A 96 7.48 -24.43 -2.00
C ALA A 96 6.34 -25.02 -1.14
N ARG A 97 5.17 -24.40 -1.07
CA ARG A 97 4.01 -24.84 -0.24
C ARG A 97 4.33 -25.01 1.25
N LYS A 98 5.34 -24.29 1.76
CA LYS A 98 5.70 -24.31 3.19
C LYS A 98 4.87 -23.35 4.03
N THR A 99 4.27 -22.34 3.39
CA THR A 99 3.31 -21.40 4.00
C THR A 99 1.99 -21.52 3.22
N PRO A 100 0.90 -21.94 3.85
CA PRO A 100 -0.36 -22.12 3.16
C PRO A 100 -1.05 -20.79 2.81
N CYS A 101 -0.97 -19.78 3.70
CA CYS A 101 -1.69 -18.54 3.52
C CYS A 101 -0.87 -17.33 3.99
N VAL A 102 -1.02 -16.21 3.29
CA VAL A 102 -0.47 -14.90 3.65
C VAL A 102 -1.57 -13.86 3.57
N PHE A 103 -1.77 -13.10 4.65
CA PHE A 103 -2.59 -11.89 4.66
C PHE A 103 -1.68 -10.67 4.54
N THR A 104 -1.99 -9.77 3.62
CA THR A 104 -1.21 -8.56 3.41
C THR A 104 -2.10 -7.35 3.22
N THR A 105 -1.64 -6.19 3.71
CA THR A 105 -2.22 -4.88 3.42
C THR A 105 -1.56 -4.18 2.24
N ASN A 106 -0.53 -4.79 1.64
CA ASN A 106 0.16 -4.23 0.48
C ASN A 106 -0.66 -4.40 -0.79
N PHE A 107 -0.64 -3.37 -1.61
CA PHE A 107 -1.32 -3.35 -2.91
C PHE A 107 -0.47 -3.96 -4.05
N ASP A 108 0.85 -4.07 -3.84
CA ASP A 108 1.79 -4.55 -4.85
C ASP A 108 1.69 -6.07 -5.09
N SER A 109 2.32 -6.53 -6.18
CA SER A 109 2.41 -7.96 -6.54
C SER A 109 3.83 -8.52 -6.34
N LEU A 110 4.60 -7.96 -5.40
CA LEU A 110 6.01 -8.34 -5.22
C LEU A 110 6.15 -9.73 -4.61
N VAL A 111 5.24 -10.12 -3.73
CA VAL A 111 5.22 -11.47 -3.13
C VAL A 111 4.83 -12.51 -4.18
N GLU A 112 3.81 -12.23 -4.97
CA GLU A 112 3.34 -13.11 -6.05
C GLU A 112 4.41 -13.31 -7.11
N SER A 113 5.08 -12.23 -7.51
CA SER A 113 6.19 -12.27 -8.45
C SER A 113 7.36 -13.11 -7.91
N ALA A 114 7.71 -12.92 -6.64
CA ALA A 114 8.75 -13.69 -5.98
C ALA A 114 8.37 -15.17 -5.85
N ALA A 115 7.12 -15.50 -5.55
CA ALA A 115 6.63 -16.87 -5.44
C ALA A 115 6.62 -17.56 -6.80
N THR A 116 6.23 -16.85 -7.86
CA THR A 116 6.27 -17.37 -9.22
C THR A 116 7.70 -17.72 -9.65
N ILE A 117 8.65 -16.83 -9.39
CA ILE A 117 10.06 -17.06 -9.70
C ILE A 117 10.59 -18.27 -8.91
N ALA A 118 10.32 -18.32 -7.61
CA ALA A 118 10.77 -19.40 -6.75
C ALA A 118 10.18 -20.77 -7.17
N SER A 119 8.88 -20.81 -7.50
CA SER A 119 8.22 -22.04 -7.93
C SER A 119 8.81 -22.60 -9.23
N GLN A 120 9.29 -21.74 -10.14
CA GLN A 120 9.92 -22.19 -11.39
C GLN A 120 11.25 -22.93 -11.16
N LEU A 121 11.90 -22.70 -10.03
CA LEU A 121 13.16 -23.36 -9.64
C LEU A 121 12.94 -24.72 -8.99
N LEU A 122 11.70 -25.08 -8.68
CA LEU A 122 11.35 -26.33 -8.01
C LEU A 122 10.89 -27.40 -9.01
N PRO A 123 11.03 -28.73 -8.67
CA PRO A 123 10.39 -29.80 -9.41
C PRO A 123 8.87 -29.61 -9.52
N ALA A 124 8.28 -30.08 -10.60
CA ALA A 124 6.85 -29.83 -10.90
C ALA A 124 5.90 -30.30 -9.78
N ASN A 125 6.22 -31.39 -9.11
CA ASN A 125 5.44 -31.96 -8.00
C ASN A 125 5.58 -31.16 -6.68
N GLU A 126 6.54 -30.25 -6.57
CA GLU A 126 6.78 -29.42 -5.40
C GLU A 126 6.32 -27.98 -5.58
N ARG A 127 5.93 -27.61 -6.80
CA ARG A 127 5.52 -26.25 -7.14
C ARG A 127 4.18 -25.89 -6.52
N GLY A 128 4.11 -24.68 -5.96
CA GLY A 128 2.87 -24.01 -5.56
C GLY A 128 2.67 -22.75 -6.39
N THR A 129 1.54 -22.66 -7.08
CA THR A 129 1.13 -21.40 -7.74
C THR A 129 0.19 -20.68 -6.80
N PRO A 130 0.55 -19.51 -6.27
CA PRO A 130 -0.30 -18.79 -5.32
C PRO A 130 -1.63 -18.39 -5.97
N THR A 131 -2.72 -18.67 -5.27
CA THR A 131 -4.05 -18.11 -5.58
C THR A 131 -4.14 -16.74 -4.95
N LEU A 132 -4.55 -15.74 -5.73
CA LEU A 132 -4.75 -14.38 -5.26
C LEU A 132 -6.22 -14.13 -4.92
N ALA A 133 -6.48 -13.67 -3.70
CA ALA A 133 -7.77 -13.15 -3.30
C ALA A 133 -7.62 -11.71 -2.78
N ALA A 134 -8.41 -10.78 -3.32
CA ALA A 134 -8.46 -9.40 -2.89
C ALA A 134 -9.77 -9.12 -2.16
N ILE A 135 -9.79 -8.14 -1.26
CA ILE A 135 -10.96 -7.85 -0.41
C ILE A 135 -12.17 -7.32 -1.20
N ASP A 136 -11.94 -6.74 -2.39
CA ASP A 136 -12.99 -6.35 -3.32
C ASP A 136 -13.81 -7.55 -3.83
N ASN A 137 -13.30 -8.76 -3.60
CA ASN A 137 -14.00 -10.00 -3.86
C ASN A 137 -13.97 -10.91 -2.61
N ALA A 138 -14.65 -10.48 -1.56
CA ALA A 138 -14.70 -11.19 -0.28
C ALA A 138 -15.26 -12.62 -0.42
N ALA A 139 -16.25 -12.82 -1.28
CA ALA A 139 -16.82 -14.14 -1.56
C ALA A 139 -15.80 -15.09 -2.17
N ARG A 140 -14.92 -14.59 -3.03
CA ARG A 140 -13.80 -15.37 -3.58
C ARG A 140 -12.80 -15.73 -2.49
N ALA A 141 -12.42 -14.77 -1.64
CA ALA A 141 -11.50 -15.03 -0.53
C ALA A 141 -12.07 -16.10 0.43
N GLU A 142 -13.36 -16.00 0.78
CA GLU A 142 -14.07 -16.98 1.58
C GLU A 142 -14.07 -18.37 0.92
N THR A 143 -14.38 -18.44 -0.37
CA THR A 143 -14.35 -19.70 -1.12
C THR A 143 -12.96 -20.33 -1.13
N CYS A 144 -11.91 -19.57 -1.44
CA CYS A 144 -10.53 -20.05 -1.44
C CYS A 144 -10.11 -20.59 -0.07
N LEU A 145 -10.50 -19.89 1.00
CA LEU A 145 -10.21 -20.33 2.38
C LEU A 145 -10.97 -21.64 2.73
N ARG A 146 -12.24 -21.71 2.39
CA ARG A 146 -13.09 -22.87 2.66
C ARG A 146 -12.63 -24.11 1.87
N GLU A 147 -12.25 -23.91 0.61
CA GLU A 147 -11.83 -24.99 -0.29
C GLU A 147 -10.34 -25.32 -0.19
N SER A 148 -9.62 -24.61 0.70
CA SER A 148 -8.19 -24.81 0.95
C SER A 148 -7.34 -24.69 -0.33
N GLU A 149 -7.62 -23.66 -1.14
CA GLU A 149 -6.86 -23.35 -2.35
C GLU A 149 -5.47 -22.79 -2.01
N TRP A 150 -4.56 -23.66 -1.63
CA TRP A 150 -3.21 -23.30 -1.17
C TRP A 150 -2.12 -23.41 -2.25
N PRO A 151 -1.09 -22.56 -2.19
CA PRO A 151 -0.93 -21.41 -1.29
C PRO A 151 -1.84 -20.24 -1.67
N LEU A 152 -2.30 -19.48 -0.67
CA LEU A 152 -3.22 -18.37 -0.84
C LEU A 152 -2.59 -17.04 -0.39
N ILE A 153 -2.73 -15.99 -1.19
CA ILE A 153 -2.39 -14.61 -0.82
C ILE A 153 -3.69 -13.81 -0.75
N VAL A 154 -4.02 -13.31 0.43
CA VAL A 154 -5.20 -12.46 0.69
C VAL A 154 -4.77 -11.01 0.85
N LYS A 155 -5.21 -10.14 -0.05
CA LYS A 155 -4.95 -8.70 -0.01
C LYS A 155 -6.10 -7.97 0.66
N LEU A 156 -5.90 -7.56 1.92
CA LEU A 156 -6.95 -6.99 2.77
C LEU A 156 -7.41 -5.59 2.31
N HIS A 157 -6.57 -4.85 1.62
CA HIS A 157 -6.88 -3.52 1.09
C HIS A 157 -7.09 -3.51 -0.43
N GLY A 158 -7.24 -4.67 -1.05
CA GLY A 158 -7.35 -4.83 -2.50
C GLY A 158 -5.98 -4.94 -3.19
N ASP A 159 -6.02 -5.17 -4.49
CA ASP A 159 -4.85 -5.20 -5.38
C ASP A 159 -4.77 -3.89 -6.16
N TYR A 160 -3.55 -3.43 -6.52
CA TYR A 160 -3.39 -2.20 -7.31
C TYR A 160 -4.02 -2.28 -8.71
N GLN A 161 -4.33 -3.48 -9.18
CA GLN A 161 -5.06 -3.73 -10.43
C GLN A 161 -6.57 -3.80 -10.23
N SER A 162 -7.04 -3.89 -8.99
CA SER A 162 -8.46 -3.91 -8.65
C SER A 162 -9.15 -2.58 -8.94
N VAL A 163 -10.44 -2.66 -9.21
CA VAL A 163 -11.29 -1.47 -9.37
C VAL A 163 -11.46 -0.74 -8.03
N GLU A 164 -11.51 -1.49 -6.94
CA GLU A 164 -11.70 -0.95 -5.58
C GLU A 164 -10.42 -1.11 -4.76
N LEU A 165 -9.67 -0.02 -4.60
CA LEU A 165 -8.58 0.08 -3.64
C LEU A 165 -9.09 0.70 -2.36
N LYS A 166 -8.85 0.05 -1.22
CA LYS A 166 -9.23 0.53 0.11
C LYS A 166 -8.02 1.14 0.81
N ASN A 167 -7.83 2.44 0.62
CA ASN A 167 -6.66 3.16 1.12
C ASN A 167 -6.98 4.35 2.02
N THR A 168 -8.24 4.72 2.13
CA THR A 168 -8.71 5.80 3.00
C THR A 168 -9.74 5.28 4.00
N ASP A 169 -9.98 6.04 5.08
CA ASP A 169 -10.96 5.68 6.10
C ASP A 169 -12.39 5.59 5.54
N GLN A 170 -12.65 6.28 4.43
CA GLN A 170 -13.95 6.22 3.75
C GLN A 170 -14.11 4.98 2.86
N GLU A 171 -13.00 4.37 2.45
CA GLU A 171 -12.96 3.20 1.58
C GLU A 171 -12.88 1.87 2.37
N LEU A 172 -12.52 1.93 3.65
CA LEU A 172 -12.45 0.78 4.58
C LEU A 172 -13.78 0.49 5.22
#